data_388974164cd893dcdef1a02d1eb60810
#
_entry.id   388974164cd893dcdef1a02d1eb60810
#
_cell.length_a   1.000
_cell.length_b   1.000
_cell.length_c   1.000
_cell.angle_alpha   90.00
_cell.angle_beta   90.00
_cell.angle_gamma   90.00
#
_symmetry.space_group_name_H-M   'P 1'
#
loop_
_entity.id
_entity.type
_entity.pdbx_description
1 polymer ?
#
loop_
_entity_poly.entity_id
_entity_poly.type
_entity_poly.pdbx_seq_one_letter_code
_entity_poly.pdbx_strand_id
1 'polypeptide(L)'
;MKKVNSKQVFSYVALAGFLAVALFYVLFYMKYEEKTAAIRQENELLKNKTATLNMYHKNEEKYRTEIEAMENGINGMLDEYPANAMEEDAIMLSVDMEKHGDIKYSVINIGEDMPLYSIPDNIVKAAGCEGLQNELTFVERRATYCNDVSYGSLKSCIGEIYKNKNRIAVSNIVYLRNEEGKLTGNIDVSFYSVRGTDKEYVKPDIDKYTAGKADLFQ
;
A
#
# COMPACT_ATOMS: atom_id res chain seq x y z
N MET A 1 10.43 -95.13 25.89
CA MET A 1 9.46 -94.03 25.86
C MET A 1 9.26 -93.46 27.26
N LYS A 2 9.73 -92.23 27.52
CA LYS A 2 9.53 -91.59 28.85
C LYS A 2 8.05 -91.25 28.99
N LYS A 3 7.35 -91.83 29.99
CA LYS A 3 6.00 -91.43 30.37
C LYS A 3 5.97 -89.96 30.75
N VAL A 4 5.46 -89.12 29.89
CA VAL A 4 5.28 -87.72 30.20
C VAL A 4 4.23 -87.62 31.32
N ASN A 5 4.61 -87.02 32.43
CA ASN A 5 3.78 -86.93 33.62
C ASN A 5 2.63 -85.96 33.32
N SER A 6 1.39 -86.44 33.31
CA SER A 6 0.19 -85.70 32.95
C SER A 6 0.07 -84.32 33.70
N LYS A 7 0.56 -84.26 34.92
CA LYS A 7 0.60 -83.05 35.73
C LYS A 7 1.54 -82.00 35.18
N GLN A 8 2.68 -82.45 34.61
CA GLN A 8 3.64 -81.51 33.99
C GLN A 8 3.13 -80.95 32.67
N VAL A 9 2.44 -81.73 31.86
CA VAL A 9 1.80 -81.28 30.63
C VAL A 9 0.71 -80.25 30.93
N PHE A 10 -0.12 -80.48 31.95
CA PHE A 10 -1.15 -79.54 32.35
C PHE A 10 -0.54 -78.20 32.84
N SER A 11 0.55 -78.28 33.62
CA SER A 11 1.23 -77.05 34.11
C SER A 11 1.80 -76.23 32.94
N TYR A 12 2.39 -76.86 31.90
CA TYR A 12 2.91 -76.16 30.73
C TYR A 12 1.79 -75.54 29.89
N VAL A 13 0.69 -76.21 29.70
CA VAL A 13 -0.49 -75.70 28.97
C VAL A 13 -1.10 -74.52 29.73
N ALA A 14 -1.21 -74.59 31.03
CA ALA A 14 -1.73 -73.49 31.86
C ALA A 14 -0.79 -72.26 31.80
N LEU A 15 0.54 -72.47 31.87
CA LEU A 15 1.53 -71.41 31.71
C LEU A 15 1.48 -70.77 30.34
N ALA A 16 1.41 -71.57 29.28
CA ALA A 16 1.30 -71.05 27.91
C ALA A 16 0.00 -70.25 27.71
N GLY A 17 -1.14 -70.72 28.26
CA GLY A 17 -2.41 -70.00 28.24
C GLY A 17 -2.32 -68.64 28.96
N PHE A 18 -1.68 -68.60 30.10
CA PHE A 18 -1.49 -67.36 30.86
C PHE A 18 -0.62 -66.38 30.10
N LEU A 19 0.48 -66.84 29.52
CA LEU A 19 1.39 -66.01 28.66
C LEU A 19 0.65 -65.47 27.44
N ALA A 20 -0.19 -66.28 26.80
CA ALA A 20 -1.00 -65.86 25.65
C ALA A 20 -1.98 -64.73 26.01
N VAL A 21 -2.67 -64.85 27.17
CA VAL A 21 -3.59 -63.82 27.68
C VAL A 21 -2.83 -62.55 28.03
N ALA A 22 -1.68 -62.68 28.69
CA ALA A 22 -0.85 -61.52 29.04
C ALA A 22 -0.34 -60.78 27.79
N LEU A 23 0.14 -61.49 26.79
CA LEU A 23 0.54 -60.93 25.49
C LEU A 23 -0.64 -60.23 24.77
N PHE A 24 -1.80 -60.84 24.78
CA PHE A 24 -2.98 -60.24 24.19
C PHE A 24 -3.42 -58.97 24.91
N TYR A 25 -3.33 -58.95 26.22
CA TYR A 25 -3.63 -57.80 27.03
C TYR A 25 -2.66 -56.64 26.74
N VAL A 26 -1.35 -56.90 26.70
CA VAL A 26 -0.33 -55.89 26.42
C VAL A 26 -0.53 -55.30 25.02
N LEU A 27 -0.76 -56.13 23.99
CA LEU A 27 -0.98 -55.68 22.61
C LEU A 27 -2.26 -54.84 22.47
N PHE A 28 -3.34 -55.27 23.17
CA PHE A 28 -4.59 -54.49 23.17
C PHE A 28 -4.44 -53.17 23.90
N TYR A 29 -3.74 -53.17 25.04
CA TYR A 29 -3.51 -52.00 25.85
C TYR A 29 -2.65 -50.96 25.07
N MET A 30 -1.55 -51.38 24.51
CA MET A 30 -0.69 -50.49 23.67
C MET A 30 -1.48 -49.85 22.52
N LYS A 31 -2.28 -50.63 21.80
CA LYS A 31 -3.08 -50.13 20.69
C LYS A 31 -4.19 -49.16 21.16
N TYR A 32 -4.71 -49.34 22.37
CA TYR A 32 -5.72 -48.47 22.95
C TYR A 32 -5.09 -47.15 23.47
N GLU A 33 -3.89 -47.25 24.01
CA GLU A 33 -3.15 -46.08 24.49
C GLU A 33 -2.72 -45.18 23.32
N GLU A 34 -2.25 -45.77 22.24
CA GLU A 34 -1.88 -45.06 21.03
C GLU A 34 -3.06 -44.29 20.39
N LYS A 35 -4.22 -44.95 20.31
CA LYS A 35 -5.48 -44.28 19.84
C LYS A 35 -5.92 -43.19 20.79
N THR A 36 -5.81 -43.41 22.10
CA THR A 36 -6.22 -42.42 23.09
C THR A 36 -5.30 -41.19 23.06
N ALA A 37 -4.00 -41.40 22.87
CA ALA A 37 -3.04 -40.31 22.72
C ALA A 37 -3.32 -39.48 21.45
N ALA A 38 -3.60 -40.13 20.31
CA ALA A 38 -3.97 -39.47 19.07
C ALA A 38 -5.24 -38.62 19.22
N ILE A 39 -6.28 -39.17 19.83
CA ILE A 39 -7.54 -38.44 20.11
C ILE A 39 -7.31 -37.25 21.06
N ARG A 40 -6.47 -37.42 22.09
CA ARG A 40 -6.12 -36.30 22.97
C ARG A 40 -5.41 -35.16 22.21
N GLN A 41 -4.47 -35.54 21.39
CA GLN A 41 -3.74 -34.53 20.54
C GLN A 41 -4.68 -33.80 19.58
N GLU A 42 -5.60 -34.53 18.95
CA GLU A 42 -6.61 -33.93 18.06
C GLU A 42 -7.57 -33.01 18.84
N ASN A 43 -8.00 -33.44 20.03
CA ASN A 43 -8.85 -32.60 20.89
C ASN A 43 -8.15 -31.33 21.37
N GLU A 44 -6.84 -31.36 21.69
CA GLU A 44 -6.08 -30.17 22.02
C GLU A 44 -5.95 -29.23 20.81
N LEU A 45 -5.69 -29.77 19.63
CA LEU A 45 -5.64 -28.98 18.40
C LEU A 45 -6.99 -28.30 18.10
N LEU A 46 -8.10 -29.04 18.22
CA LEU A 46 -9.45 -28.52 18.06
C LEU A 46 -9.79 -27.45 19.09
N LYS A 47 -9.42 -27.68 20.35
CA LYS A 47 -9.61 -26.68 21.42
C LYS A 47 -8.86 -25.38 21.15
N ASN A 48 -7.62 -25.48 20.67
CA ASN A 48 -6.83 -24.31 20.30
C ASN A 48 -7.43 -23.58 19.10
N LYS A 49 -7.87 -24.31 18.05
CA LYS A 49 -8.58 -23.70 16.91
C LYS A 49 -9.87 -23.02 17.34
N THR A 50 -10.65 -23.65 18.20
CA THR A 50 -11.91 -23.07 18.70
C THR A 50 -11.65 -21.83 19.55
N ALA A 51 -10.61 -21.82 20.39
CA ALA A 51 -10.21 -20.64 21.15
C ALA A 51 -9.80 -19.48 20.23
N THR A 52 -9.04 -19.77 19.18
CA THR A 52 -8.63 -18.78 18.17
C THR A 52 -9.84 -18.21 17.41
N LEU A 53 -10.76 -19.08 16.97
CA LEU A 53 -11.98 -18.64 16.27
C LEU A 53 -12.88 -17.79 17.19
N ASN A 54 -13.02 -18.16 18.45
CA ASN A 54 -13.78 -17.38 19.42
C ASN A 54 -13.15 -16.01 19.68
N MET A 55 -11.81 -15.94 19.67
CA MET A 55 -11.10 -14.66 19.78
C MET A 55 -11.35 -13.78 18.55
N TYR A 56 -11.30 -14.33 17.33
CA TYR A 56 -11.63 -13.59 16.10
C TYR A 56 -13.08 -13.12 16.09
N HIS A 57 -14.02 -14.00 16.45
CA HIS A 57 -15.44 -13.65 16.52
C HIS A 57 -15.71 -12.55 17.56
N LYS A 58 -15.08 -12.63 18.72
CA LYS A 58 -15.22 -11.60 19.78
C LYS A 58 -14.66 -10.24 19.35
N ASN A 59 -13.66 -10.23 18.48
CA ASN A 59 -13.04 -9.01 17.99
C ASN A 59 -13.52 -8.61 16.57
N GLU A 60 -14.49 -9.30 16.00
CA GLU A 60 -14.96 -9.07 14.62
C GLU A 60 -15.38 -7.61 14.40
N GLU A 61 -16.16 -7.06 15.32
CA GLU A 61 -16.66 -5.69 15.24
C GLU A 61 -15.51 -4.66 15.31
N LYS A 62 -14.51 -4.95 16.16
CA LYS A 62 -13.30 -4.14 16.24
C LYS A 62 -12.49 -4.18 14.94
N TYR A 63 -12.30 -5.36 14.36
CA TYR A 63 -11.58 -5.51 13.09
C TYR A 63 -12.32 -4.81 11.93
N ARG A 64 -13.65 -4.89 11.88
CA ARG A 64 -14.44 -4.15 10.88
C ARG A 64 -14.24 -2.65 11.00
N THR A 65 -14.32 -2.11 12.20
CA THR A 65 -14.11 -0.68 12.45
C THR A 65 -12.69 -0.24 12.07
N GLU A 66 -11.69 -1.06 12.36
CA GLU A 66 -10.30 -0.79 11.98
C GLU A 66 -10.11 -0.82 10.45
N ILE A 67 -10.74 -1.77 9.75
CA ILE A 67 -10.73 -1.85 8.27
C ILE A 67 -11.38 -0.61 7.68
N GLU A 68 -12.59 -0.24 8.11
CA GLU A 68 -13.27 0.97 7.65
C GLU A 68 -12.43 2.24 7.89
N ALA A 69 -11.76 2.33 9.04
CA ALA A 69 -10.88 3.45 9.32
C ALA A 69 -9.66 3.49 8.39
N MET A 70 -9.08 2.32 8.05
CA MET A 70 -7.97 2.21 7.10
C MET A 70 -8.43 2.56 5.68
N GLU A 71 -9.58 2.07 5.23
CA GLU A 71 -10.16 2.38 3.92
C GLU A 71 -10.42 3.88 3.77
N ASN A 72 -11.06 4.50 4.77
CA ASN A 72 -11.27 5.94 4.79
C ASN A 72 -9.94 6.72 4.78
N GLY A 73 -8.93 6.22 5.49
CA GLY A 73 -7.58 6.80 5.47
C GLY A 73 -6.93 6.72 4.10
N ILE A 74 -7.01 5.59 3.43
CA ILE A 74 -6.48 5.39 2.07
C ILE A 74 -7.19 6.31 1.08
N ASN A 75 -8.53 6.33 1.10
CA ASN A 75 -9.32 7.18 0.22
C ASN A 75 -9.02 8.66 0.46
N GLY A 76 -8.92 9.09 1.72
CA GLY A 76 -8.53 10.45 2.07
C GLY A 76 -7.14 10.84 1.56
N MET A 77 -6.16 9.93 1.63
CA MET A 77 -4.84 10.16 1.06
C MET A 77 -4.89 10.26 -0.47
N LEU A 78 -5.61 9.34 -1.12
CA LEU A 78 -5.76 9.35 -2.59
C LEU A 78 -6.50 10.57 -3.10
N ASP A 79 -7.37 11.19 -2.27
CA ASP A 79 -8.08 12.42 -2.64
C ASP A 79 -7.16 13.63 -2.86
N GLU A 80 -5.98 13.62 -2.25
CA GLU A 80 -4.98 14.66 -2.45
C GLU A 80 -4.22 14.52 -3.79
N TYR A 81 -4.36 13.37 -4.47
CA TYR A 81 -3.67 13.10 -5.72
C TYR A 81 -4.65 13.13 -6.90
N PRO A 82 -4.37 13.89 -7.95
CA PRO A 82 -5.15 13.83 -9.19
C PRO A 82 -4.93 12.48 -9.90
N ALA A 83 -5.87 12.10 -10.76
CA ALA A 83 -5.77 10.90 -11.60
C ALA A 83 -4.58 10.95 -12.58
N ASN A 84 -4.22 12.15 -13.00
CA ASN A 84 -3.08 12.42 -13.88
C ASN A 84 -2.57 13.83 -13.64
N ALA A 85 -1.31 14.08 -13.99
CA ALA A 85 -0.72 15.41 -14.04
C ALA A 85 -0.31 15.67 -15.50
N MET A 86 -1.04 16.51 -16.19
CA MET A 86 -0.80 16.85 -17.58
C MET A 86 0.12 18.07 -17.73
N GLU A 87 0.56 18.35 -18.94
CA GLU A 87 1.40 19.52 -19.24
C GLU A 87 0.66 20.82 -18.96
N GLU A 88 -0.66 20.81 -19.20
CA GLU A 88 -1.53 21.94 -18.89
C GLU A 88 -1.50 22.35 -17.42
N ASP A 89 -1.39 21.39 -16.50
CA ASP A 89 -1.31 21.69 -15.05
C ASP A 89 -0.04 22.45 -14.71
N ALA A 90 1.09 22.09 -15.32
CA ALA A 90 2.36 22.79 -15.14
C ALA A 90 2.32 24.20 -15.75
N ILE A 91 1.71 24.35 -16.94
CA ILE A 91 1.52 25.67 -17.56
C ILE A 91 0.61 26.54 -16.70
N MET A 92 -0.51 25.99 -16.22
CA MET A 92 -1.43 26.75 -15.38
C MET A 92 -0.83 27.17 -14.05
N LEU A 93 0.00 26.32 -13.45
CA LEU A 93 0.77 26.71 -12.26
C LEU A 93 1.66 27.93 -12.55
N SER A 94 2.34 27.98 -13.72
CA SER A 94 3.17 29.14 -14.09
C SER A 94 2.33 30.42 -14.23
N VAL A 95 1.15 30.34 -14.84
CA VAL A 95 0.24 31.47 -14.98
C VAL A 95 -0.25 31.97 -13.63
N ASP A 96 -0.57 31.07 -12.72
CA ASP A 96 -0.98 31.44 -11.34
C ASP A 96 0.17 32.08 -10.57
N MET A 97 1.40 31.59 -10.71
CA MET A 97 2.59 32.15 -10.10
C MET A 97 2.91 33.54 -10.69
N GLU A 98 2.79 33.75 -12.00
CA GLU A 98 2.96 35.05 -12.64
C GLU A 98 1.95 36.07 -12.12
N LYS A 99 0.69 35.65 -11.98
CA LYS A 99 -0.42 36.50 -11.54
C LYS A 99 -0.30 36.95 -10.08
N HIS A 100 0.15 36.04 -9.21
CA HIS A 100 0.19 36.28 -7.77
C HIS A 100 1.59 36.63 -7.24
N GLY A 101 2.65 36.29 -7.95
CA GLY A 101 4.03 36.40 -7.49
C GLY A 101 4.85 37.51 -8.16
N ASP A 102 4.30 38.23 -9.15
CA ASP A 102 5.05 39.18 -9.99
C ASP A 102 6.34 38.56 -10.56
N ILE A 103 6.17 37.38 -11.14
CA ILE A 103 7.22 36.57 -11.74
C ILE A 103 6.95 36.43 -13.22
N LYS A 104 7.99 36.47 -14.03
CA LYS A 104 7.91 36.13 -15.47
C LYS A 104 8.88 35.00 -15.73
N TYR A 105 8.38 33.94 -16.37
CA TYR A 105 9.21 32.82 -16.78
C TYR A 105 9.80 33.05 -18.14
N SER A 106 11.11 32.85 -18.27
CA SER A 106 11.81 32.89 -19.56
C SER A 106 11.69 31.56 -20.31
N VAL A 107 11.73 30.45 -19.56
CA VAL A 107 11.64 29.08 -20.10
C VAL A 107 10.88 28.20 -19.12
N ILE A 108 10.02 27.36 -19.64
CA ILE A 108 9.36 26.29 -18.89
C ILE A 108 9.69 24.98 -19.61
N ASN A 109 10.37 24.07 -18.92
CA ASN A 109 10.66 22.73 -19.42
C ASN A 109 9.78 21.74 -18.66
N ILE A 110 8.95 20.98 -19.37
CA ILE A 110 8.06 19.99 -18.78
C ILE A 110 8.58 18.60 -19.18
N GLY A 111 8.89 17.79 -18.17
CA GLY A 111 9.37 16.44 -18.35
C GLY A 111 8.27 15.44 -18.65
N GLU A 112 8.69 14.25 -19.04
CA GLU A 112 7.79 13.09 -19.18
C GLU A 112 7.37 12.51 -17.83
N ASP A 113 6.33 11.69 -17.87
CA ASP A 113 5.86 10.96 -16.71
C ASP A 113 6.86 9.89 -16.27
N MET A 114 7.24 9.92 -15.02
CA MET A 114 8.14 8.95 -14.41
C MET A 114 7.36 8.10 -13.37
N PRO A 115 7.15 6.82 -13.64
CA PRO A 115 6.54 5.95 -12.65
C PRO A 115 7.50 5.77 -11.47
N LEU A 116 7.01 6.05 -10.26
CA LEU A 116 7.77 5.90 -9.01
C LEU A 116 7.56 4.54 -8.38
N TYR A 117 6.30 4.10 -8.35
CA TYR A 117 5.90 2.87 -7.69
C TYR A 117 4.57 2.37 -8.25
N SER A 118 4.44 1.04 -8.37
CA SER A 118 3.18 0.39 -8.75
C SER A 118 2.74 -0.61 -7.69
N ILE A 119 1.44 -0.61 -7.38
CA ILE A 119 0.78 -1.62 -6.55
C ILE A 119 0.01 -2.53 -7.49
N PRO A 120 0.37 -3.82 -7.59
CA PRO A 120 -0.31 -4.76 -8.47
C PRO A 120 -1.80 -4.91 -8.17
N ASP A 121 -2.60 -5.20 -9.19
CA ASP A 121 -4.06 -5.34 -9.12
C ASP A 121 -4.55 -6.39 -8.10
N ASN A 122 -3.81 -7.48 -7.94
CA ASN A 122 -4.13 -8.52 -6.96
C ASN A 122 -4.03 -8.02 -5.50
N ILE A 123 -3.10 -7.11 -5.21
CA ILE A 123 -2.95 -6.49 -3.88
C ILE A 123 -4.06 -5.46 -3.68
N VAL A 124 -4.33 -4.63 -4.69
CA VAL A 124 -5.39 -3.62 -4.65
C VAL A 124 -6.76 -4.28 -4.41
N LYS A 125 -7.07 -5.35 -5.14
CA LYS A 125 -8.31 -6.13 -4.97
C LYS A 125 -8.40 -6.80 -3.59
N ALA A 126 -7.28 -7.29 -3.07
CA ALA A 126 -7.24 -7.91 -1.74
C ALA A 126 -7.46 -6.89 -0.61
N ALA A 127 -7.12 -5.61 -0.81
CA ALA A 127 -7.38 -4.53 0.12
C ALA A 127 -8.88 -4.17 0.24
N GLY A 128 -9.70 -4.51 -0.77
CA GLY A 128 -11.15 -4.35 -0.74
C GLY A 128 -11.65 -2.89 -0.79
N CYS A 129 -10.79 -1.93 -1.10
CA CYS A 129 -11.18 -0.52 -1.16
C CYS A 129 -12.11 -0.27 -2.36
N GLU A 130 -13.25 0.39 -2.12
CA GLU A 130 -14.17 0.79 -3.19
C GLU A 130 -13.47 1.72 -4.21
N GLY A 131 -13.76 1.53 -5.49
CA GLY A 131 -13.17 2.32 -6.58
C GLY A 131 -11.73 1.96 -6.95
N LEU A 132 -11.11 1.02 -6.25
CA LEU A 132 -9.73 0.57 -6.51
C LEU A 132 -9.75 -0.88 -7.01
N GLN A 133 -9.88 -1.08 -8.31
CA GLN A 133 -9.93 -2.43 -8.90
C GLN A 133 -8.75 -2.75 -9.82
N ASN A 134 -7.95 -1.75 -10.16
CA ASN A 134 -6.85 -1.85 -11.10
C ASN A 134 -5.50 -1.69 -10.39
N GLU A 135 -4.43 -1.98 -11.10
CA GLU A 135 -3.08 -1.61 -10.68
C GLU A 135 -3.01 -0.10 -10.44
N LEU A 136 -2.52 0.29 -9.25
CA LEU A 136 -2.28 1.69 -8.93
C LEU A 136 -0.84 2.04 -9.26
N THR A 137 -0.63 3.07 -10.09
CA THR A 137 0.70 3.57 -10.43
C THR A 137 0.86 4.99 -9.95
N PHE A 138 1.82 5.21 -9.03
CA PHE A 138 2.24 6.53 -8.59
C PHE A 138 3.22 7.10 -9.61
N VAL A 139 2.94 8.30 -10.08
CA VAL A 139 3.68 8.94 -11.17
C VAL A 139 4.13 10.33 -10.72
N GLU A 140 5.38 10.68 -11.05
CA GLU A 140 5.92 12.03 -10.95
C GLU A 140 6.05 12.63 -12.35
N ARG A 141 5.61 13.88 -12.52
CA ARG A 141 5.97 14.73 -13.66
C ARG A 141 6.70 15.94 -13.11
N ARG A 142 7.87 16.25 -13.66
CA ARG A 142 8.68 17.38 -13.22
C ARG A 142 8.60 18.51 -14.22
N ALA A 143 8.39 19.74 -13.74
CA ALA A 143 8.51 20.94 -14.52
C ALA A 143 9.60 21.85 -13.95
N THR A 144 10.47 22.37 -14.81
CA THR A 144 11.54 23.32 -14.49
C THR A 144 11.14 24.70 -14.99
N TYR A 145 11.06 25.66 -14.10
CA TYR A 145 10.70 27.04 -14.36
C TYR A 145 11.93 27.93 -14.21
N CYS A 146 12.40 28.53 -15.31
CA CYS A 146 13.56 29.41 -15.34
C CYS A 146 13.10 30.87 -15.33
N ASN A 147 13.70 31.69 -14.45
CA ASN A 147 13.32 33.10 -14.32
C ASN A 147 14.41 33.96 -13.68
N ASP A 148 14.18 35.28 -13.76
CA ASP A 148 14.88 36.29 -13.00
C ASP A 148 13.89 36.91 -12.01
N VAL A 149 14.18 36.80 -10.70
CA VAL A 149 13.23 37.18 -9.66
C VAL A 149 13.88 37.94 -8.52
N SER A 150 13.08 38.69 -7.77
CA SER A 150 13.48 39.16 -6.45
C SER A 150 13.37 38.01 -5.42
N TYR A 151 14.11 38.11 -4.33
CA TYR A 151 13.98 37.14 -3.22
C TYR A 151 12.56 37.11 -2.64
N GLY A 152 11.87 38.25 -2.59
CA GLY A 152 10.50 38.37 -2.13
C GLY A 152 9.52 37.60 -3.05
N SER A 153 9.67 37.79 -4.36
CA SER A 153 8.86 37.10 -5.38
C SER A 153 9.10 35.59 -5.36
N LEU A 154 10.35 35.14 -5.22
CA LEU A 154 10.67 33.71 -5.09
C LEU A 154 9.98 33.09 -3.86
N LYS A 155 10.04 33.77 -2.70
CA LYS A 155 9.37 33.31 -1.50
C LYS A 155 7.86 33.23 -1.68
N SER A 156 7.25 34.21 -2.35
CA SER A 156 5.82 34.22 -2.68
C SER A 156 5.44 33.06 -3.58
N CYS A 157 6.25 32.80 -4.62
CA CYS A 157 6.10 31.69 -5.54
C CYS A 157 6.09 30.33 -4.82
N ILE A 158 7.07 30.09 -3.95
CA ILE A 158 7.11 28.85 -3.14
C ILE A 158 5.86 28.75 -2.26
N GLY A 159 5.39 29.86 -1.69
CA GLY A 159 4.15 29.89 -0.91
C GLY A 159 2.91 29.51 -1.73
N GLU A 160 2.82 29.97 -2.98
CA GLU A 160 1.69 29.61 -3.87
C GLU A 160 1.74 28.12 -4.29
N ILE A 161 2.94 27.59 -4.56
CA ILE A 161 3.10 26.15 -4.86
C ILE A 161 2.51 25.30 -3.74
N TYR A 162 2.84 25.61 -2.48
CA TYR A 162 2.37 24.84 -1.32
C TYR A 162 0.91 25.10 -0.92
N LYS A 163 0.25 26.11 -1.48
CA LYS A 163 -1.20 26.33 -1.34
C LYS A 163 -2.04 25.51 -2.34
N ASN A 164 -1.40 24.94 -3.34
CA ASN A 164 -2.11 24.14 -4.35
C ASN A 164 -2.80 22.95 -3.68
N LYS A 165 -4.03 22.64 -4.13
CA LYS A 165 -4.82 21.53 -3.60
C LYS A 165 -4.25 20.17 -3.99
N ASN A 166 -3.64 20.09 -5.17
CA ASN A 166 -3.01 18.87 -5.65
C ASN A 166 -1.64 18.69 -4.99
N ARG A 167 -1.23 17.45 -4.82
CA ARG A 167 0.12 17.15 -4.29
C ARG A 167 1.18 17.54 -5.29
N ILE A 168 1.76 18.71 -5.06
CA ILE A 168 2.94 19.21 -5.75
C ILE A 168 4.02 19.57 -4.74
N ALA A 169 5.26 19.47 -5.12
CA ALA A 169 6.39 19.81 -4.26
C ALA A 169 7.51 20.48 -5.02
N VAL A 170 8.21 21.39 -4.39
CA VAL A 170 9.46 21.91 -4.90
C VAL A 170 10.53 20.85 -4.71
N SER A 171 11.06 20.31 -5.82
CA SER A 171 12.07 19.26 -5.79
C SER A 171 13.50 19.79 -5.85
N ASN A 172 13.70 20.99 -6.46
CA ASN A 172 15.01 21.60 -6.52
C ASN A 172 14.89 23.14 -6.66
N ILE A 173 15.86 23.88 -6.15
CA ILE A 173 15.96 25.33 -6.28
C ILE A 173 17.41 25.69 -6.55
N VAL A 174 17.69 26.29 -7.70
CA VAL A 174 19.03 26.75 -8.06
C VAL A 174 18.95 28.19 -8.52
N TYR A 175 19.42 29.13 -7.70
CA TYR A 175 19.47 30.56 -8.03
C TYR A 175 20.84 31.15 -7.70
N LEU A 176 21.30 31.99 -8.57
CA LEU A 176 22.51 32.79 -8.39
C LEU A 176 22.11 34.26 -8.35
N ARG A 177 22.79 35.03 -7.51
CA ARG A 177 22.60 36.48 -7.46
C ARG A 177 23.41 37.13 -8.60
N ASN A 178 22.74 37.88 -9.46
CA ASN A 178 23.39 38.66 -10.48
C ASN A 178 23.92 40.01 -9.97
N GLU A 179 24.65 40.73 -10.79
CA GLU A 179 25.25 42.05 -10.43
C GLU A 179 24.20 43.11 -10.08
N GLU A 180 22.98 42.99 -10.63
CA GLU A 180 21.85 43.87 -10.35
C GLU A 180 21.15 43.53 -9.03
N GLY A 181 21.58 42.47 -8.32
CA GLY A 181 20.99 42.03 -7.06
C GLY A 181 19.74 41.15 -7.23
N LYS A 182 19.33 40.79 -8.45
CA LYS A 182 18.25 39.85 -8.76
C LYS A 182 18.78 38.42 -8.65
N LEU A 183 17.87 37.50 -8.47
CA LEU A 183 18.13 36.07 -8.49
C LEU A 183 17.81 35.53 -9.88
N THR A 184 18.79 34.94 -10.55
CA THR A 184 18.65 34.28 -11.86
C THR A 184 18.83 32.78 -11.66
N GLY A 185 17.89 31.96 -12.13
CA GLY A 185 18.01 30.52 -11.95
C GLY A 185 16.74 29.77 -12.29
N ASN A 186 16.56 28.64 -11.62
CA ASN A 186 15.39 27.79 -11.83
C ASN A 186 14.85 27.18 -10.52
N ILE A 187 13.58 26.87 -10.58
CA ILE A 187 12.87 26.06 -9.58
C ILE A 187 12.26 24.84 -10.29
N ASP A 188 12.53 23.66 -9.75
CA ASP A 188 11.94 22.43 -10.22
C ASP A 188 10.75 22.07 -9.33
N VAL A 189 9.61 21.81 -9.94
CA VAL A 189 8.38 21.43 -9.27
C VAL A 189 7.95 20.04 -9.73
N SER A 190 7.73 19.16 -8.79
CA SER A 190 7.23 17.81 -9.02
C SER A 190 5.72 17.78 -8.80
N PHE A 191 5.01 17.28 -9.81
CA PHE A 191 3.58 17.01 -9.80
C PHE A 191 3.38 15.53 -9.59
N TYR A 192 2.63 15.16 -8.57
CA TYR A 192 2.35 13.77 -8.26
C TYR A 192 0.92 13.41 -8.62
N SER A 193 0.75 12.24 -9.22
CA SER A 193 -0.56 11.70 -9.59
C SER A 193 -0.63 10.21 -9.30
N VAL A 194 -1.85 9.66 -9.20
CA VAL A 194 -2.10 8.23 -9.02
C VAL A 194 -3.03 7.74 -10.09
N ARG A 195 -2.50 6.91 -10.99
CA ARG A 195 -3.24 6.26 -12.07
C ARG A 195 -3.83 4.93 -11.59
N GLY A 196 -4.94 4.53 -12.20
CA GLY A 196 -5.64 3.28 -11.84
C GLY A 196 -6.76 3.48 -10.83
N THR A 197 -7.01 4.70 -10.37
CA THR A 197 -8.20 5.08 -9.60
C THR A 197 -9.39 5.33 -10.54
N ASP A 198 -10.61 5.34 -10.00
CA ASP A 198 -11.82 5.67 -10.74
C ASP A 198 -11.99 7.18 -11.02
N LYS A 199 -11.00 7.98 -10.63
CA LYS A 199 -11.01 9.44 -10.85
C LYS A 199 -10.73 9.77 -12.31
N GLU A 200 -11.48 10.73 -12.83
CA GLU A 200 -11.21 11.31 -14.15
C GLU A 200 -10.26 12.51 -14.01
N TYR A 201 -9.42 12.72 -15.01
CA TYR A 201 -8.60 13.93 -15.11
C TYR A 201 -9.49 15.15 -15.36
N VAL A 202 -9.42 16.12 -14.47
CA VAL A 202 -10.12 17.39 -14.60
C VAL A 202 -9.19 18.40 -15.25
N LYS A 203 -9.46 18.76 -16.49
CA LYS A 203 -8.68 19.81 -17.20
C LYS A 203 -8.79 21.14 -16.47
N PRO A 204 -7.67 21.89 -16.38
CA PRO A 204 -7.72 23.26 -15.90
C PRO A 204 -8.66 24.12 -16.74
N ASP A 205 -9.38 25.04 -16.11
CA ASP A 205 -10.25 25.99 -16.76
C ASP A 205 -9.43 27.14 -17.36
N ILE A 206 -9.05 26.98 -18.63
CA ILE A 206 -8.26 27.98 -19.38
C ILE A 206 -9.09 29.19 -19.83
N ASP A 207 -10.40 29.10 -19.86
CA ASP A 207 -11.30 30.19 -20.31
C ASP A 207 -11.30 31.39 -19.36
N LYS A 208 -10.80 31.19 -18.13
CA LYS A 208 -10.59 32.27 -17.14
C LYS A 208 -9.45 33.22 -17.47
N TYR A 209 -8.61 32.86 -18.43
CA TYR A 209 -7.43 33.63 -18.78
C TYR A 209 -7.64 34.27 -20.15
N THR A 210 -7.39 35.57 -20.23
CA THR A 210 -7.47 36.30 -21.51
C THR A 210 -6.40 35.73 -22.43
N ALA A 211 -6.80 35.19 -23.59
CA ALA A 211 -5.85 34.77 -24.62
C ALA A 211 -4.89 35.94 -24.94
N GLY A 212 -3.63 35.58 -25.18
CA GLY A 212 -2.60 36.56 -25.47
C GLY A 212 -2.95 37.50 -26.60
N LYS A 213 -2.05 38.45 -26.95
CA LYS A 213 -2.28 39.44 -28.02
C LYS A 213 -2.69 38.76 -29.31
N ALA A 214 -3.72 39.29 -29.96
CA ALA A 214 -4.21 38.80 -31.25
C ALA A 214 -3.12 38.82 -32.35
N ASP A 215 -2.05 39.61 -32.16
CA ASP A 215 -0.88 39.68 -33.03
C ASP A 215 0.39 39.60 -32.17
N LEU A 216 1.16 38.52 -32.36
CA LEU A 216 2.44 38.29 -31.67
C LEU A 216 3.61 39.14 -32.25
N PHE A 217 3.38 39.84 -33.35
CA PHE A 217 4.42 40.58 -34.08
C PHE A 217 4.19 42.11 -34.12
N GLN A 218 3.27 42.60 -33.33
CA GLN A 218 3.06 44.04 -33.07
C GLN A 218 3.68 44.52 -31.78
#